data_d538ef48651ed677f2a49c5043b834eb
#
_entry.id   d538ef48651ed677f2a49c5043b834eb
#
_cell.length_a   1.000
_cell.length_b   1.000
_cell.length_c   1.000
_cell.angle_alpha   90.00
_cell.angle_beta   90.00
_cell.angle_gamma   90.00
#
_symmetry.space_group_name_H-M   'P 1'
#
loop_
_entity.id
_entity.type
_entity.pdbx_description
1 polymer ?
#
loop_
_entity_poly.entity_id
_entity_poly.type
_entity_poly.pdbx_seq_one_letter_code
_entity_poly.pdbx_strand_id
1 'polypeptide(L)' 'MNSVFSSLDPPVEIETGKNPTASIIWLHGLGADGHDFESIVPELRLPFAARFVFPHAPHRPVTVNNGYVMRAWYD' A
#
# COMPACT_ATOMS: atom_id res chain seq x y z
N MET A 1 0.43 16.93 11.89
CA MET A 1 -0.79 16.42 11.24
C MET A 1 -0.61 14.94 10.95
N ASN A 2 -1.55 14.13 11.39
CA ASN A 2 -1.49 12.70 11.14
C ASN A 2 -2.03 12.38 9.77
N SER A 3 -1.33 11.53 9.02
CA SER A 3 -1.86 11.00 7.79
C SER A 3 -2.99 10.01 8.10
N VAL A 4 -3.89 9.81 7.16
CA VAL A 4 -4.98 8.85 7.31
C VAL A 4 -4.44 7.43 7.49
N PHE A 5 -3.27 7.13 6.93
CA PHE A 5 -2.65 5.81 7.04
C PHE A 5 -2.12 5.55 8.45
N SER A 6 -1.46 6.54 9.05
CA SER A 6 -0.86 6.36 10.37
C SER A 6 -1.90 6.30 11.48
N SER A 7 -3.10 6.87 11.28
CA SER A 7 -4.16 6.84 12.28
C SER A 7 -5.04 5.59 12.21
N LEU A 8 -5.00 4.85 11.09
CA LEU A 8 -5.81 3.64 10.88
C LEU A 8 -4.93 2.39 10.90
N ASP A 9 -4.26 2.13 9.80
CA ASP A 9 -3.37 0.99 9.64
C ASP A 9 -2.04 1.47 9.06
N PRO A 10 -0.94 1.26 9.77
CA PRO A 10 0.37 1.66 9.23
C PRO A 10 0.63 0.97 7.89
N PRO A 11 1.20 1.67 6.90
CA PRO A 11 1.52 1.05 5.63
C PRO A 11 2.62 0.01 5.77
N VAL A 12 2.64 -0.93 4.84
CA VAL A 12 3.77 -1.85 4.70
C VAL A 12 4.90 -1.08 4.03
N GLU A 13 6.11 -1.12 4.59
CA GLU A 13 7.28 -0.44 4.02
C GLU A 13 8.40 -1.43 3.82
N ILE A 14 9.01 -1.40 2.63
CA ILE A 14 10.12 -2.29 2.30
C ILE A 14 11.22 -1.46 1.66
N GLU A 15 12.43 -1.51 2.24
CA GLU A 15 13.61 -0.87 1.65
C GLU A 15 14.46 -1.93 0.99
N THR A 16 14.85 -1.71 -0.27
CA THR A 16 15.64 -2.68 -1.03
C THR A 16 17.14 -2.58 -0.75
N GLY A 17 17.56 -1.56 -0.03
CA GLY A 17 18.96 -1.37 0.34
C GLY A 17 19.11 -0.20 1.28
N LYS A 18 20.34 0.06 1.71
CA LYS A 18 20.64 1.19 2.61
C LYS A 18 20.56 2.51 1.87
N ASN A 19 20.14 3.55 2.58
CA ASN A 19 20.08 4.91 2.06
C ASN A 19 19.31 4.98 0.73
N PRO A 20 18.03 4.61 0.73
CA PRO A 20 17.26 4.63 -0.51
C PRO A 20 17.20 6.03 -1.11
N THR A 21 17.37 6.12 -2.43
CA THR A 21 17.36 7.38 -3.16
C THR A 21 16.04 7.67 -3.85
N ALA A 22 15.09 6.72 -3.77
CA ALA A 22 13.77 6.87 -4.38
C ALA A 22 12.71 6.26 -3.45
N SER A 23 11.49 6.79 -3.54
CA SER A 23 10.33 6.24 -2.85
C SER A 23 9.26 5.89 -3.88
N ILE A 24 8.67 4.71 -3.74
CA ILE A 24 7.62 4.24 -4.62
C ILE A 24 6.40 3.93 -3.76
N ILE A 25 5.30 4.60 -4.06
CA ILE A 25 4.03 4.37 -3.37
C ILE A 25 3.18 3.49 -4.28
N TRP A 26 2.81 2.32 -3.77
CA TRP A 26 2.08 1.33 -4.56
C TRP A 26 0.72 1.09 -3.92
N LEU A 27 -0.35 1.43 -4.64
CA LEU A 27 -1.72 1.31 -4.15
C LEU A 27 -2.34 -0.01 -4.62
N HIS A 28 -2.92 -0.75 -3.68
CA HIS A 28 -3.57 -2.02 -3.99
C HIS A 28 -4.92 -1.80 -4.64
N GLY A 29 -5.46 -2.88 -5.25
CA GLY A 29 -6.78 -2.86 -5.84
C GLY A 29 -7.90 -2.98 -4.83
N LEU A 30 -9.13 -2.89 -5.32
CA LEU A 30 -10.34 -2.97 -4.51
C LEU A 30 -10.40 -4.31 -3.77
N GLY A 31 -10.65 -4.24 -2.47
CA GLY A 31 -10.79 -5.43 -1.64
C GLY A 31 -9.48 -6.09 -1.22
N ALA A 32 -8.33 -5.66 -1.77
CA ALA A 32 -7.02 -6.15 -1.38
C ALA A 32 -6.47 -5.35 -0.19
N ASP A 33 -5.19 -5.43 0.08
CA ASP A 33 -4.53 -4.62 1.10
C ASP A 33 -3.07 -4.35 0.70
N GLY A 34 -2.34 -3.67 1.58
CA GLY A 34 -0.96 -3.29 1.29
C GLY A 34 0.02 -4.47 1.17
N HIS A 35 -0.36 -5.67 1.60
CA HIS A 35 0.49 -6.85 1.47
C HIS A 35 0.43 -7.50 0.10
N ASP A 36 -0.50 -7.07 -0.75
CA ASP A 36 -0.82 -7.75 -2.01
C ASP A 36 0.37 -7.87 -2.95
N PHE A 37 1.21 -6.84 -3.01
CA PHE A 37 2.33 -6.79 -3.94
C PHE A 37 3.70 -6.80 -3.27
N GLU A 38 3.78 -7.00 -1.94
CA GLU A 38 5.08 -6.91 -1.27
C GLU A 38 6.07 -7.95 -1.77
N SER A 39 5.60 -9.12 -2.20
CA SER A 39 6.46 -10.19 -2.69
C SER A 39 7.10 -9.91 -4.05
N ILE A 40 6.59 -8.92 -4.79
CA ILE A 40 7.15 -8.57 -6.10
C ILE A 40 8.43 -7.74 -5.98
N VAL A 41 8.64 -7.08 -4.84
CA VAL A 41 9.74 -6.14 -4.65
C VAL A 41 11.10 -6.76 -4.97
N PRO A 42 11.47 -7.94 -4.43
CA PRO A 42 12.78 -8.50 -4.72
C PRO A 42 12.96 -8.91 -6.18
N GLU A 43 11.85 -9.12 -6.91
CA GLU A 43 11.92 -9.53 -8.30
C GLU A 43 12.14 -8.36 -9.26
N LEU A 44 11.91 -7.14 -8.81
CA LEU A 44 12.08 -5.95 -9.65
C LEU A 44 13.56 -5.66 -9.97
N ARG A 45 14.48 -6.06 -9.09
CA ARG A 45 15.91 -5.93 -9.29
C ARG A 45 16.33 -4.52 -9.72
N LEU A 46 15.90 -3.54 -8.94
CA LEU A 46 16.20 -2.14 -9.25
C LEU A 46 17.70 -1.88 -9.13
N PRO A 47 18.27 -1.04 -10.03
CA PRO A 47 19.69 -0.70 -9.96
C PRO A 47 20.05 0.32 -8.89
N PHE A 48 19.09 0.72 -8.06
CA PHE A 48 19.26 1.66 -6.97
C PHE A 48 18.43 1.21 -5.78
N ALA A 49 18.79 1.67 -4.58
CA ALA A 49 17.99 1.39 -3.39
C ALA A 49 16.72 2.24 -3.39
N ALA A 50 15.59 1.62 -3.14
CA ALA A 50 14.30 2.28 -3.10
C ALA A 50 13.52 1.87 -1.85
N ARG A 51 12.68 2.79 -1.36
CA ARG A 51 11.69 2.51 -0.33
C ARG A 51 10.34 2.31 -1.01
N PHE A 52 9.77 1.13 -0.82
CA PHE A 52 8.40 0.85 -1.26
C PHE A 52 7.45 1.08 -0.10
N VAL A 53 6.38 1.80 -0.35
CA VAL A 53 5.33 2.06 0.63
C VAL A 53 4.03 1.51 0.06
N PHE A 54 3.45 0.55 0.77
CA PHE A 54 2.18 -0.09 0.39
C PHE A 54 1.12 0.29 1.41
N PRO A 55 0.40 1.40 1.20
CA PRO A 55 -0.65 1.80 2.14
C PRO A 55 -1.83 0.83 2.09
N HIS A 56 -2.56 0.76 3.20
CA HIS A 56 -3.82 0.04 3.28
C HIS A 56 -4.96 1.04 3.15
N ALA A 57 -5.86 0.83 2.20
CA ALA A 57 -7.06 1.64 2.11
C ALA A 57 -7.93 1.40 3.36
N PRO A 58 -8.70 2.41 3.79
CA PRO A 58 -9.63 2.21 4.89
C PRO A 58 -10.78 1.27 4.48
N HIS A 59 -11.35 0.60 5.46
CA HIS A 59 -12.55 -0.21 5.23
C HIS A 59 -13.75 0.71 5.10
N ARG A 60 -14.58 0.45 4.10
CA ARG A 60 -15.82 1.20 3.88
C ARG A 60 -16.83 0.35 3.12
N PRO A 61 -18.13 0.65 3.25
CA PRO A 61 -19.14 0.02 2.39
C PRO A 61 -18.90 0.42 0.95
N VAL A 62 -18.97 -0.55 0.04
CA VAL A 62 -18.77 -0.31 -1.39
C VAL A 62 -20.07 -0.62 -2.13
N THR A 63 -20.69 0.42 -2.69
CA THR A 63 -22.01 0.33 -3.29
C THR A 63 -22.05 -0.67 -4.46
N VAL A 64 -21.03 -0.66 -5.31
CA VAL A 64 -20.96 -1.56 -6.47
C VAL A 64 -20.92 -3.04 -6.03
N ASN A 65 -20.52 -3.32 -4.80
CA ASN A 65 -20.47 -4.65 -4.23
C ASN A 65 -21.57 -4.85 -3.16
N ASN A 66 -22.75 -4.30 -3.40
CA ASN A 66 -23.94 -4.43 -2.54
C ASN A 66 -23.72 -3.91 -1.12
N GLY A 67 -22.84 -2.92 -0.94
CA GLY A 67 -22.58 -2.32 0.34
C GLY A 67 -21.69 -3.14 1.26
N TYR A 68 -21.08 -4.23 0.79
CA TYR A 68 -20.15 -4.99 1.62
C TYR A 68 -18.96 -4.11 2.02
N VAL A 69 -18.56 -4.24 3.28
CA VAL A 69 -17.41 -3.49 3.81
C VAL A 69 -16.12 -4.16 3.36
N MET A 70 -15.26 -3.38 2.72
CA MET A 70 -13.95 -3.84 2.27
C MET A 70 -12.99 -2.67 2.16
N ARG A 71 -11.70 -2.96 2.02
CA ARG A 71 -10.73 -1.90 1.81
C ARG A 71 -10.95 -1.26 0.44
N ALA A 72 -11.18 0.04 0.44
CA ALA A 72 -11.40 0.80 -0.79
C ALA A 72 -10.88 2.23 -0.62
N TRP A 73 -10.28 2.76 -1.69
CA TRP A 73 -9.79 4.13 -1.70
C TRP A 73 -10.95 5.13 -1.81
N TYR A 74 -12.02 4.71 -2.45
CA TYR A 74 -13.24 5.52 -2.60
C TYR A 74 -14.43 4.58 -2.81
N ASP A 75 -15.63 5.14 -2.72
CA ASP A 75 -16.85 4.38 -3.04
C ASP A 75 -17.26 4.59 -4.49
#